data_fc4404592527f48de8f8c4def4e44847
#
_entry.id   fc4404592527f48de8f8c4def4e44847
#
_cell.length_a   1.000
_cell.length_b   1.000
_cell.length_c   1.000
_cell.angle_alpha   90.00
_cell.angle_beta   90.00
_cell.angle_gamma   90.00
#
_symmetry.space_group_name_H-M   'P 1'
#
loop_
_entity.id
_entity.type
_entity.pdbx_description
1 polymer ?
#
loop_
_entity_poly.entity_id
_entity_poly.type
_entity_poly.pdbx_seq_one_letter_code
_entity_poly.pdbx_strand_id
1 'polypeptide(L)'
;MKNLLLAIVLISIGMVGFAQETVFPEGTKPASTNIPGADYPRIDSLRRVHFKLRAPDATSISVSLGNVALTKGEDGFWTGITKPQDPGFHYYTLKINGVDVADPLSETFYGASKVMSGIEIPEEGVDFYDIKNVPHGEVRSFYYWSKTFGETRHAYIYTPPGYDKEKKKRYPVLYLQHGMGEDRRAWPNQGRTNFILDNLIAEGKAKPMIVVMEDGGIARGFGTPIRDKSGKILPQPQGQGPGRRGGQGQGPNFWDEFTETIITDIIPAIDEHFRTIPNRENRAIAGLSLGGTQTYQISQANLDKFANIGILSAPFGFPGVETGYNGLLAKPDEFNKQVKVFFISMGSKEGPNTGRTIHETLDKAGIHNVYFEAPGTAHEFQTWRKSLYHFAQLLFQN
;
A
#
# COMPACT_ATOMS: atom_id res chain seq x y z
N MET A 1 -64.23 27.87 -51.65
CA MET A 1 -63.42 27.61 -50.49
C MET A 1 -62.31 26.65 -50.93
N LYS A 2 -61.11 27.19 -51.19
CA LYS A 2 -59.93 26.41 -51.68
C LYS A 2 -59.01 26.16 -50.47
N ASN A 3 -58.87 24.91 -50.09
CA ASN A 3 -57.92 24.50 -49.03
C ASN A 3 -56.51 24.50 -49.62
N LEU A 4 -55.63 25.33 -49.05
CA LEU A 4 -54.20 25.36 -49.36
C LEU A 4 -53.49 24.46 -48.34
N LEU A 5 -53.05 23.27 -48.83
CA LEU A 5 -52.19 22.39 -48.02
C LEU A 5 -50.72 22.90 -48.12
N LEU A 6 -50.22 23.38 -47.00
CA LEU A 6 -48.80 23.78 -46.86
C LEU A 6 -47.98 22.52 -46.49
N ALA A 7 -47.20 22.02 -47.39
CA ALA A 7 -46.27 20.95 -47.14
C ALA A 7 -44.96 21.53 -46.55
N ILE A 8 -44.71 21.23 -45.27
CA ILE A 8 -43.41 21.59 -44.60
C ILE A 8 -42.46 20.45 -44.92
N VAL A 9 -41.46 20.69 -45.74
CA VAL A 9 -40.33 19.78 -46.00
C VAL A 9 -39.31 20.04 -44.91
N LEU A 10 -39.20 19.16 -43.93
CA LEU A 10 -38.11 19.12 -42.94
C LEU A 10 -36.86 18.54 -43.60
N ILE A 11 -35.92 19.40 -43.95
CA ILE A 11 -34.54 18.98 -44.35
C ILE A 11 -33.78 18.69 -43.07
N SER A 12 -33.65 17.43 -42.71
CA SER A 12 -32.72 16.96 -41.68
C SER A 12 -31.31 16.99 -42.25
N ILE A 13 -30.57 18.05 -41.92
CA ILE A 13 -29.10 18.08 -42.16
C ILE A 13 -28.47 17.15 -41.11
N GLY A 14 -28.19 15.94 -41.50
CA GLY A 14 -27.38 15.02 -40.72
C GLY A 14 -25.96 15.59 -40.62
N MET A 15 -25.61 16.15 -39.47
CA MET A 15 -24.21 16.37 -39.15
C MET A 15 -23.52 15.01 -39.04
N VAL A 16 -22.85 14.60 -40.11
CA VAL A 16 -21.87 13.52 -40.06
C VAL A 16 -20.67 14.09 -39.29
N GLY A 17 -20.68 13.95 -37.99
CA GLY A 17 -19.48 14.20 -37.18
C GLY A 17 -18.43 13.17 -37.60
N PHE A 18 -17.45 13.61 -38.40
CA PHE A 18 -16.23 12.84 -38.56
C PHE A 18 -15.56 12.78 -37.18
N ALA A 19 -15.65 11.63 -36.51
CA ALA A 19 -14.79 11.34 -35.37
C ALA A 19 -13.37 11.42 -35.90
N GLN A 20 -12.63 12.47 -35.54
CA GLN A 20 -11.22 12.60 -35.89
C GLN A 20 -10.51 11.44 -35.19
N GLU A 21 -9.99 10.52 -35.95
CA GLU A 21 -9.28 9.35 -35.43
C GLU A 21 -8.09 9.88 -34.60
N THR A 22 -8.11 9.64 -33.30
CA THR A 22 -7.06 10.12 -32.39
C THR A 22 -5.80 9.34 -32.66
N VAL A 23 -4.81 9.95 -33.34
CA VAL A 23 -3.52 9.35 -33.60
C VAL A 23 -2.70 9.37 -32.31
N PHE A 24 -2.43 8.20 -31.76
CA PHE A 24 -1.57 8.06 -30.58
C PHE A 24 -0.11 7.87 -31.00
N PRO A 25 0.86 8.22 -30.13
CA PRO A 25 2.27 7.91 -30.36
C PRO A 25 2.46 6.41 -30.58
N GLU A 26 3.18 6.05 -31.64
CA GLU A 26 3.41 4.66 -32.04
C GLU A 26 4.04 3.85 -30.91
N GLY A 27 3.59 2.59 -30.73
CA GLY A 27 4.12 1.67 -29.71
C GLY A 27 3.74 2.02 -28.27
N THR A 28 2.85 3.01 -28.03
CA THR A 28 2.40 3.36 -26.68
C THR A 28 1.10 2.65 -26.30
N LYS A 29 0.94 2.35 -25.00
CA LYS A 29 -0.31 1.85 -24.41
C LYS A 29 -0.78 2.78 -23.29
N PRO A 30 -2.11 2.97 -23.09
CA PRO A 30 -2.61 3.67 -21.90
C PRO A 30 -2.07 3.01 -20.63
N ALA A 31 -1.74 3.84 -19.62
CA ALA A 31 -1.37 3.30 -18.32
C ALA A 31 -2.57 2.58 -17.67
N SER A 32 -2.31 1.47 -16.97
CA SER A 32 -3.37 0.68 -16.32
C SER A 32 -4.06 1.41 -15.18
N THR A 33 -3.48 2.51 -14.72
CA THR A 33 -4.01 3.40 -13.69
C THR A 33 -4.81 4.59 -14.24
N ASN A 34 -5.04 4.64 -15.54
CA ASN A 34 -5.91 5.68 -16.11
C ASN A 34 -7.36 5.45 -15.67
N ILE A 35 -8.09 6.54 -15.42
CA ILE A 35 -9.54 6.46 -15.20
C ILE A 35 -10.25 5.99 -16.48
N PRO A 36 -11.44 5.40 -16.39
CA PRO A 36 -12.18 4.96 -17.57
C PRO A 36 -12.38 6.07 -18.59
N GLY A 37 -11.99 5.82 -19.84
CA GLY A 37 -12.07 6.76 -20.94
C GLY A 37 -10.88 7.74 -21.06
N ALA A 38 -9.90 7.68 -20.19
CA ALA A 38 -8.68 8.47 -20.32
C ALA A 38 -7.63 7.75 -21.17
N ASP A 39 -7.16 8.42 -22.21
CA ASP A 39 -6.13 7.91 -23.13
C ASP A 39 -4.70 8.12 -22.62
N TYR A 40 -4.50 9.08 -21.72
CA TYR A 40 -3.22 9.47 -21.14
C TYR A 40 -3.27 9.43 -19.60
N PRO A 41 -2.10 9.22 -18.95
CA PRO A 41 -0.76 8.98 -19.51
C PRO A 41 -0.64 7.65 -20.28
N ARG A 42 0.31 7.59 -21.23
CA ARG A 42 0.64 6.39 -22.01
C ARG A 42 2.08 5.97 -21.74
N ILE A 43 2.37 4.68 -21.88
CA ILE A 43 3.71 4.12 -21.66
C ILE A 43 4.19 3.47 -22.96
N ASP A 44 5.43 3.72 -23.36
CA ASP A 44 6.08 3.09 -24.51
C ASP A 44 6.95 1.88 -24.10
N SER A 45 7.50 1.19 -25.12
CA SER A 45 8.36 0.01 -24.93
C SER A 45 9.68 0.31 -24.21
N LEU A 46 10.10 1.58 -24.16
CA LEU A 46 11.27 2.04 -23.40
C LEU A 46 10.92 2.47 -21.98
N ARG A 47 9.67 2.24 -21.52
CA ARG A 47 9.14 2.65 -20.21
C ARG A 47 9.15 4.16 -20.00
N ARG A 48 9.12 4.95 -21.08
CA ARG A 48 8.91 6.38 -21.00
C ARG A 48 7.41 6.65 -20.89
N VAL A 49 7.06 7.63 -20.06
CA VAL A 49 5.66 8.03 -19.86
C VAL A 49 5.37 9.27 -20.68
N HIS A 50 4.36 9.18 -21.53
CA HIS A 50 3.86 10.26 -22.37
C HIS A 50 2.66 10.88 -21.66
N PHE A 51 2.75 12.16 -21.35
CA PHE A 51 1.68 12.95 -20.76
C PHE A 51 1.03 13.84 -21.82
N LYS A 52 -0.30 13.95 -21.76
CA LYS A 52 -1.08 14.91 -22.56
C LYS A 52 -2.32 15.28 -21.78
N LEU A 53 -2.49 16.56 -21.48
CA LEU A 53 -3.69 17.07 -20.79
C LEU A 53 -4.07 18.44 -21.36
N ARG A 54 -5.37 18.76 -21.30
CA ARG A 54 -5.89 20.02 -21.76
C ARG A 54 -5.99 21.00 -20.59
N ALA A 55 -5.24 22.10 -20.66
CA ALA A 55 -5.28 23.18 -19.69
C ALA A 55 -4.94 24.52 -20.40
N PRO A 56 -5.89 25.08 -21.17
CA PRO A 56 -5.62 26.22 -22.03
C PRO A 56 -5.19 27.47 -21.27
N ASP A 57 -5.69 27.65 -20.02
CA ASP A 57 -5.42 28.83 -19.21
C ASP A 57 -4.18 28.67 -18.29
N ALA A 58 -3.56 27.49 -18.27
CA ALA A 58 -2.33 27.30 -17.53
C ALA A 58 -1.16 28.05 -18.18
N THR A 59 -0.28 28.59 -17.34
CA THR A 59 0.96 29.27 -17.77
C THR A 59 2.20 28.38 -17.62
N SER A 60 2.12 27.36 -16.77
CA SER A 60 3.18 26.36 -16.60
C SER A 60 2.60 25.04 -16.09
N ILE A 61 3.10 23.91 -16.62
CA ILE A 61 2.79 22.58 -16.12
C ILE A 61 4.06 21.76 -16.08
N SER A 62 4.28 21.07 -14.98
CA SER A 62 5.31 20.03 -14.87
C SER A 62 4.77 18.79 -14.17
N VAL A 63 5.42 17.67 -14.39
CA VAL A 63 5.11 16.37 -13.77
C VAL A 63 6.25 16.01 -12.83
N SER A 64 5.92 15.59 -11.60
CA SER A 64 6.94 15.19 -10.61
C SER A 64 7.66 13.90 -11.02
N LEU A 65 6.99 12.99 -11.75
CA LEU A 65 7.62 11.79 -12.31
C LEU A 65 8.66 12.20 -13.35
N GLY A 66 9.92 11.89 -13.06
CA GLY A 66 11.04 12.27 -13.94
C GLY A 66 11.31 13.77 -14.04
N ASN A 67 10.63 14.62 -13.25
CA ASN A 67 10.78 16.09 -13.26
C ASN A 67 10.60 16.71 -14.64
N VAL A 68 9.51 16.40 -15.35
CA VAL A 68 9.27 16.82 -16.73
C VAL A 68 8.46 18.11 -16.78
N ALA A 69 8.99 19.15 -17.41
CA ALA A 69 8.21 20.30 -17.83
C ALA A 69 7.43 19.96 -19.10
N LEU A 70 6.11 20.26 -19.11
CA LEU A 70 5.28 20.06 -20.29
C LEU A 70 5.33 21.29 -21.21
N THR A 71 5.19 21.05 -22.52
CA THR A 71 5.13 22.11 -23.54
C THR A 71 3.67 22.31 -23.98
N LYS A 72 3.24 23.56 -24.04
CA LYS A 72 1.92 23.95 -24.51
C LYS A 72 1.87 23.98 -26.04
N GLY A 73 0.91 23.26 -26.61
CA GLY A 73 0.57 23.32 -28.02
C GLY A 73 -0.45 24.43 -28.31
N GLU A 74 -0.58 24.77 -29.59
CA GLU A 74 -1.58 25.76 -30.07
C GLU A 74 -3.03 25.28 -29.85
N ASP A 75 -3.25 23.96 -29.77
CA ASP A 75 -4.52 23.32 -29.49
C ASP A 75 -4.93 23.40 -28.00
N GLY A 76 -4.11 24.03 -27.17
CA GLY A 76 -4.33 24.18 -25.73
C GLY A 76 -3.99 22.91 -24.91
N PHE A 77 -3.43 21.89 -25.54
CA PHE A 77 -2.89 20.73 -24.85
C PHE A 77 -1.46 20.97 -24.40
N TRP A 78 -1.13 20.39 -23.25
CA TRP A 78 0.20 20.32 -22.70
C TRP A 78 0.73 18.89 -22.87
N THR A 79 1.93 18.75 -23.42
CA THR A 79 2.54 17.44 -23.69
C THR A 79 3.95 17.35 -23.15
N GLY A 80 4.38 16.15 -22.79
CA GLY A 80 5.76 15.87 -22.39
C GLY A 80 6.01 14.38 -22.23
N ILE A 81 7.29 14.02 -22.25
CA ILE A 81 7.74 12.63 -22.19
C ILE A 81 8.84 12.51 -21.14
N THR A 82 8.73 11.54 -20.25
CA THR A 82 9.77 11.26 -19.24
C THR A 82 10.98 10.57 -19.87
N LYS A 83 12.09 10.53 -19.15
CA LYS A 83 13.10 9.50 -19.35
C LYS A 83 12.51 8.13 -19.01
N PRO A 84 13.17 7.00 -19.41
CA PRO A 84 12.76 5.66 -18.94
C PRO A 84 12.62 5.62 -17.42
N GLN A 85 11.51 5.05 -16.94
CA GLN A 85 11.21 4.89 -15.52
C GLN A 85 11.56 3.47 -15.08
N ASP A 86 11.89 3.30 -13.80
CA ASP A 86 12.04 1.97 -13.21
C ASP A 86 10.69 1.24 -13.21
N PRO A 87 10.64 -0.10 -13.34
CA PRO A 87 9.42 -0.86 -13.25
C PRO A 87 8.75 -0.74 -11.87
N GLY A 88 7.43 -0.88 -11.85
CA GLY A 88 6.62 -0.89 -10.63
C GLY A 88 5.73 0.34 -10.47
N PHE A 89 5.17 0.48 -9.27
CA PHE A 89 4.26 1.56 -8.92
C PHE A 89 5.01 2.83 -8.53
N HIS A 90 4.66 3.95 -9.17
CA HIS A 90 5.20 5.27 -8.84
C HIS A 90 4.08 6.26 -8.53
N TYR A 91 4.26 7.04 -7.46
CA TYR A 91 3.45 8.22 -7.23
C TYR A 91 3.89 9.39 -8.12
N TYR A 92 2.94 10.20 -8.55
CA TYR A 92 3.24 11.48 -9.19
C TYR A 92 2.17 12.53 -8.93
N THR A 93 2.55 13.78 -9.15
CA THR A 93 1.66 14.96 -9.16
C THR A 93 1.94 15.79 -10.41
N LEU A 94 0.93 16.51 -10.82
CA LEU A 94 1.10 17.65 -11.73
C LEU A 94 1.34 18.91 -10.90
N LYS A 95 2.24 19.76 -11.34
CA LYS A 95 2.39 21.11 -10.79
C LYS A 95 1.87 22.10 -11.83
N ILE A 96 0.66 22.61 -11.59
CA ILE A 96 0.00 23.56 -12.49
C ILE A 96 0.09 24.96 -11.87
N ASN A 97 0.77 25.89 -12.55
CA ASN A 97 0.98 27.27 -12.06
C ASN A 97 1.54 27.33 -10.62
N GLY A 98 2.42 26.37 -10.29
CA GLY A 98 3.05 26.28 -8.97
C GLY A 98 2.30 25.46 -7.93
N VAL A 99 1.06 25.01 -8.20
CA VAL A 99 0.23 24.21 -7.28
C VAL A 99 0.35 22.74 -7.62
N ASP A 100 0.64 21.89 -6.61
CA ASP A 100 0.63 20.43 -6.76
C ASP A 100 -0.80 19.90 -6.76
N VAL A 101 -1.17 19.16 -7.79
CA VAL A 101 -2.49 18.54 -7.95
C VAL A 101 -2.34 17.09 -8.43
N ALA A 102 -3.35 16.26 -8.14
CA ALA A 102 -3.46 14.97 -8.78
C ALA A 102 -3.83 15.13 -10.26
N ASP A 103 -3.35 14.23 -11.11
CA ASP A 103 -3.73 14.17 -12.52
C ASP A 103 -5.21 13.74 -12.63
N PRO A 104 -6.08 14.54 -13.25
CA PRO A 104 -7.50 14.19 -13.39
C PRO A 104 -7.73 12.98 -14.31
N LEU A 105 -6.73 12.52 -15.05
CA LEU A 105 -6.82 11.40 -15.99
C LEU A 105 -6.35 10.08 -15.36
N SER A 106 -5.88 10.09 -14.12
CA SER A 106 -5.33 8.92 -13.41
C SER A 106 -6.09 8.64 -12.12
N GLU A 107 -6.14 7.38 -11.72
CA GLU A 107 -6.56 6.99 -10.38
C GLU A 107 -5.71 7.69 -9.32
N THR A 108 -6.32 7.93 -8.15
CA THR A 108 -5.66 8.59 -7.03
C THR A 108 -5.40 7.64 -5.89
N PHE A 109 -4.25 7.85 -5.26
CA PHE A 109 -3.75 7.07 -4.13
C PHE A 109 -3.38 7.99 -2.98
N TYR A 110 -3.50 7.49 -1.76
CA TYR A 110 -3.00 8.21 -0.60
C TYR A 110 -1.58 7.72 -0.29
N GLY A 111 -0.63 8.64 -0.29
CA GLY A 111 0.78 8.39 0.02
C GLY A 111 1.51 9.70 0.28
N ALA A 112 2.66 9.64 0.98
CA ALA A 112 3.41 10.84 1.37
C ALA A 112 2.53 11.91 2.05
N SER A 113 1.55 11.50 2.86
CA SER A 113 0.58 12.32 3.59
C SER A 113 -0.34 13.19 2.72
N LYS A 114 -0.51 12.86 1.44
CA LYS A 114 -1.41 13.57 0.51
C LYS A 114 -2.02 12.63 -0.54
N VAL A 115 -3.04 13.13 -1.23
CA VAL A 115 -3.58 12.44 -2.41
C VAL A 115 -2.68 12.73 -3.60
N MET A 116 -2.27 11.68 -4.30
CA MET A 116 -1.40 11.72 -5.47
C MET A 116 -1.97 10.80 -6.55
N SER A 117 -1.59 11.04 -7.79
CA SER A 117 -1.79 10.06 -8.85
C SER A 117 -0.78 8.94 -8.75
N GLY A 118 -1.11 7.80 -9.33
CA GLY A 118 -0.21 6.66 -9.43
C GLY A 118 -0.06 6.18 -10.86
N ILE A 119 1.09 5.62 -11.17
CA ILE A 119 1.31 4.95 -12.44
C ILE A 119 2.03 3.63 -12.22
N GLU A 120 1.59 2.61 -12.91
CA GLU A 120 2.22 1.29 -12.93
C GLU A 120 3.08 1.16 -14.18
N ILE A 121 4.40 1.07 -14.00
CA ILE A 121 5.35 0.80 -15.09
C ILE A 121 5.54 -0.71 -15.18
N PRO A 122 5.16 -1.37 -16.29
CA PRO A 122 5.27 -2.82 -16.42
C PRO A 122 6.70 -3.34 -16.24
N GLU A 123 6.84 -4.46 -15.51
CA GLU A 123 8.09 -5.22 -15.40
C GLU A 123 7.95 -6.50 -16.23
N GLU A 124 8.79 -6.66 -17.24
CA GLU A 124 8.73 -7.84 -18.12
C GLU A 124 9.03 -9.13 -17.35
N GLY A 125 8.18 -10.15 -17.55
CA GLY A 125 8.34 -11.44 -16.88
C GLY A 125 7.92 -11.47 -15.41
N VAL A 126 7.37 -10.39 -14.89
CA VAL A 126 6.88 -10.29 -13.51
C VAL A 126 5.37 -10.12 -13.50
N ASP A 127 4.66 -11.13 -13.00
CA ASP A 127 3.19 -11.22 -13.02
C ASP A 127 2.58 -11.64 -11.66
N PHE A 128 3.40 -11.79 -10.62
CA PHE A 128 2.95 -12.35 -9.34
C PHE A 128 1.94 -11.46 -8.60
N TYR A 129 1.87 -10.18 -8.94
CA TYR A 129 0.91 -9.21 -8.40
C TYR A 129 -0.17 -8.79 -9.41
N ASP A 130 -0.21 -9.41 -10.58
CA ASP A 130 -1.23 -9.15 -11.59
C ASP A 130 -2.56 -9.78 -11.22
N ILE A 131 -3.64 -9.20 -11.75
CA ILE A 131 -4.98 -9.78 -11.63
C ILE A 131 -5.05 -10.97 -12.57
N LYS A 132 -4.98 -12.19 -12.02
CA LYS A 132 -5.04 -13.44 -12.77
C LYS A 132 -6.44 -14.06 -12.69
N ASN A 133 -6.77 -14.95 -13.62
CA ASN A 133 -8.02 -15.73 -13.58
C ASN A 133 -7.89 -16.89 -12.57
N VAL A 134 -7.88 -16.56 -11.29
CA VAL A 134 -7.82 -17.48 -10.14
C VAL A 134 -8.95 -17.12 -9.17
N PRO A 135 -9.32 -18.01 -8.22
CA PRO A 135 -10.25 -17.61 -7.16
C PRO A 135 -9.69 -16.42 -6.36
N HIS A 136 -10.51 -15.38 -6.16
CA HIS A 136 -10.12 -14.17 -5.43
C HIS A 136 -10.68 -14.16 -4.01
N GLY A 137 -9.88 -13.62 -3.09
CA GLY A 137 -10.32 -13.20 -1.78
C GLY A 137 -11.01 -11.83 -1.79
N GLU A 138 -11.38 -11.34 -0.63
CA GLU A 138 -12.05 -10.04 -0.49
C GLU A 138 -11.29 -9.13 0.46
N VAL A 139 -11.23 -7.84 0.13
CA VAL A 139 -10.75 -6.78 1.03
C VAL A 139 -11.97 -6.11 1.65
N ARG A 140 -12.18 -6.33 2.95
CA ARG A 140 -13.36 -5.91 3.71
C ARG A 140 -13.04 -4.68 4.54
N SER A 141 -13.97 -3.74 4.58
CA SER A 141 -13.94 -2.60 5.48
C SER A 141 -14.38 -3.04 6.88
N PHE A 142 -13.57 -2.82 7.89
CA PHE A 142 -13.84 -3.21 9.27
C PHE A 142 -13.63 -2.05 10.22
N TYR A 143 -14.69 -1.69 10.95
CA TYR A 143 -14.66 -0.65 11.97
C TYR A 143 -14.69 -1.29 13.35
N TYR A 144 -13.81 -0.83 14.24
CA TYR A 144 -13.74 -1.29 15.61
C TYR A 144 -13.55 -0.12 16.56
N TRP A 145 -13.96 -0.30 17.80
CA TRP A 145 -13.71 0.67 18.85
C TRP A 145 -12.33 0.44 19.46
N SER A 146 -11.45 1.41 19.38
CA SER A 146 -10.17 1.41 20.07
C SER A 146 -10.36 2.03 21.47
N LYS A 147 -10.08 1.25 22.50
CA LYS A 147 -10.08 1.74 23.88
C LYS A 147 -8.87 2.63 24.12
N THR A 148 -7.73 2.28 23.53
CA THR A 148 -6.46 3.02 23.64
C THR A 148 -6.59 4.44 23.11
N PHE A 149 -7.25 4.61 21.94
CA PHE A 149 -7.46 5.94 21.35
C PHE A 149 -8.79 6.60 21.74
N GLY A 150 -9.73 5.86 22.34
CA GLY A 150 -11.07 6.36 22.66
C GLY A 150 -11.88 6.76 21.44
N GLU A 151 -11.66 6.12 20.28
CA GLU A 151 -12.33 6.44 19.02
C GLU A 151 -12.64 5.18 18.20
N THR A 152 -13.57 5.30 17.26
CA THR A 152 -13.78 4.27 16.24
C THR A 152 -12.65 4.34 15.22
N ARG A 153 -11.97 3.22 15.00
CA ARG A 153 -10.91 3.08 14.02
C ARG A 153 -11.34 2.18 12.87
N HIS A 154 -10.58 2.22 11.79
CA HIS A 154 -10.88 1.51 10.57
C HIS A 154 -9.68 0.71 10.08
N ALA A 155 -9.89 -0.56 9.78
CA ALA A 155 -8.93 -1.44 9.13
C ALA A 155 -9.50 -2.02 7.83
N TYR A 156 -8.64 -2.39 6.89
CA TYR A 156 -8.98 -3.30 5.82
C TYR A 156 -8.55 -4.72 6.16
N ILE A 157 -9.44 -5.67 5.91
CA ILE A 157 -9.22 -7.07 6.22
C ILE A 157 -9.31 -7.88 4.91
N TYR A 158 -8.19 -8.43 4.48
CA TYR A 158 -8.23 -9.42 3.42
C TYR A 158 -8.65 -10.76 4.00
N THR A 159 -9.65 -11.39 3.37
CA THR A 159 -10.09 -12.76 3.65
C THR A 159 -9.82 -13.62 2.42
N PRO A 160 -9.23 -14.83 2.58
CA PRO A 160 -8.76 -15.62 1.44
C PRO A 160 -9.90 -16.19 0.60
N PRO A 161 -9.63 -16.63 -0.64
CA PRO A 161 -10.61 -17.31 -1.48
C PRO A 161 -11.33 -18.43 -0.74
N GLY A 162 -12.65 -18.50 -0.90
CA GLY A 162 -13.49 -19.50 -0.25
C GLY A 162 -13.86 -19.21 1.21
N TYR A 163 -13.39 -18.10 1.79
CA TYR A 163 -13.66 -17.76 3.19
C TYR A 163 -15.14 -17.86 3.54
N ASP A 164 -16.06 -17.26 2.78
CA ASP A 164 -17.50 -17.29 3.12
C ASP A 164 -18.19 -18.61 2.84
N LYS A 165 -17.59 -19.47 2.00
CA LYS A 165 -18.12 -20.80 1.72
C LYS A 165 -17.74 -21.82 2.81
N GLU A 166 -16.51 -21.77 3.29
CA GLU A 166 -15.95 -22.73 4.26
C GLU A 166 -16.18 -22.27 5.72
N LYS A 167 -17.45 -22.26 6.15
CA LYS A 167 -17.87 -21.69 7.46
C LYS A 167 -17.19 -22.27 8.70
N LYS A 168 -16.67 -23.50 8.63
CA LYS A 168 -15.99 -24.17 9.76
C LYS A 168 -14.48 -23.96 9.79
N LYS A 169 -13.90 -23.54 8.67
CA LYS A 169 -12.45 -23.34 8.55
C LYS A 169 -12.01 -22.08 9.26
N ARG A 170 -10.92 -22.21 10.02
CA ARG A 170 -10.23 -21.11 10.67
C ARG A 170 -8.90 -20.83 9.99
N TYR A 171 -8.42 -19.62 10.09
CA TYR A 171 -7.29 -19.14 9.32
C TYR A 171 -6.24 -18.49 10.22
N PRO A 172 -4.95 -18.63 9.92
CA PRO A 172 -3.90 -17.82 10.53
C PRO A 172 -4.04 -16.36 10.12
N VAL A 173 -3.38 -15.46 10.86
CA VAL A 173 -3.53 -14.01 10.67
C VAL A 173 -2.17 -13.33 10.50
N LEU A 174 -2.04 -12.51 9.47
CA LEU A 174 -0.94 -11.57 9.28
C LEU A 174 -1.41 -10.15 9.58
N TYR A 175 -0.78 -9.48 10.55
CA TYR A 175 -0.91 -8.04 10.79
C TYR A 175 0.15 -7.32 9.96
N LEU A 176 -0.28 -6.51 8.98
CA LEU A 176 0.60 -5.95 7.94
C LEU A 176 0.55 -4.42 7.97
N GLN A 177 1.65 -3.80 8.40
CA GLN A 177 1.74 -2.37 8.63
C GLN A 177 2.32 -1.62 7.43
N HIS A 178 1.73 -0.45 7.12
CA HIS A 178 2.20 0.47 6.09
C HIS A 178 3.33 1.39 6.58
N GLY A 179 3.89 2.20 5.68
CA GLY A 179 4.96 3.15 5.96
C GLY A 179 4.50 4.55 6.38
N MET A 180 5.48 5.43 6.59
CA MET A 180 5.21 6.82 6.93
C MET A 180 4.43 7.53 5.81
N GLY A 181 3.40 8.29 6.19
CA GLY A 181 2.61 9.08 5.25
C GLY A 181 1.59 8.28 4.43
N GLU A 182 1.42 7.01 4.74
CA GLU A 182 0.43 6.13 4.12
C GLU A 182 -0.73 5.82 5.09
N ASP A 183 -1.62 4.92 4.73
CA ASP A 183 -2.72 4.44 5.56
C ASP A 183 -3.10 2.99 5.19
N ARG A 184 -4.15 2.45 5.82
CA ARG A 184 -4.69 1.10 5.58
C ARG A 184 -4.90 0.75 4.10
N ARG A 185 -4.99 1.75 3.19
CA ARG A 185 -5.18 1.55 1.74
C ARG A 185 -3.91 1.18 1.01
N ALA A 186 -2.74 1.45 1.59
CA ALA A 186 -1.45 1.29 0.93
C ALA A 186 -1.19 -0.15 0.47
N TRP A 187 -1.36 -1.12 1.36
CA TRP A 187 -1.11 -2.51 1.05
C TRP A 187 -2.10 -3.12 0.04
N PRO A 188 -3.44 -2.95 0.16
CA PRO A 188 -4.34 -3.51 -0.85
C PRO A 188 -4.27 -2.78 -2.20
N ASN A 189 -4.03 -1.49 -2.23
CA ASN A 189 -4.00 -0.72 -3.48
C ASN A 189 -2.59 -0.73 -4.11
N GLN A 190 -1.65 0.04 -3.55
CA GLN A 190 -0.29 0.13 -4.09
C GLN A 190 0.49 -1.17 -3.91
N GLY A 191 0.32 -1.85 -2.78
CA GLY A 191 0.96 -3.12 -2.46
C GLY A 191 0.39 -4.34 -3.16
N ARG A 192 -0.85 -4.26 -3.68
CA ARG A 192 -1.57 -5.36 -4.34
C ARG A 192 -1.60 -6.67 -3.55
N THR A 193 -1.65 -6.56 -2.22
CA THR A 193 -1.56 -7.68 -1.27
C THR A 193 -2.55 -8.79 -1.57
N ASN A 194 -3.80 -8.44 -1.88
CA ASN A 194 -4.85 -9.39 -2.22
C ASN A 194 -4.50 -10.23 -3.46
N PHE A 195 -4.02 -9.61 -4.53
CA PHE A 195 -3.67 -10.32 -5.77
C PHE A 195 -2.42 -11.18 -5.59
N ILE A 196 -1.41 -10.70 -4.85
CA ILE A 196 -0.23 -11.49 -4.50
C ILE A 196 -0.64 -12.76 -3.75
N LEU A 197 -1.51 -12.64 -2.76
CA LEU A 197 -1.96 -13.78 -1.95
C LEU A 197 -2.89 -14.69 -2.74
N ASP A 198 -3.83 -14.16 -3.53
CA ASP A 198 -4.71 -14.96 -4.38
C ASP A 198 -3.90 -15.85 -5.33
N ASN A 199 -2.91 -15.27 -6.01
CA ASN A 199 -2.03 -16.00 -6.91
C ASN A 199 -1.21 -17.06 -6.18
N LEU A 200 -0.57 -16.72 -5.05
CA LEU A 200 0.21 -17.66 -4.26
C LEU A 200 -0.63 -18.81 -3.69
N ILE A 201 -1.85 -18.52 -3.23
CA ILE A 201 -2.78 -19.54 -2.72
C ILE A 201 -3.23 -20.46 -3.85
N ALA A 202 -3.56 -19.92 -5.02
CA ALA A 202 -3.95 -20.72 -6.19
C ALA A 202 -2.80 -21.62 -6.69
N GLU A 203 -1.56 -21.15 -6.58
CA GLU A 203 -0.35 -21.90 -6.90
C GLU A 203 0.06 -22.90 -5.80
N GLY A 204 -0.63 -22.92 -4.66
CA GLY A 204 -0.30 -23.77 -3.50
C GLY A 204 0.99 -23.36 -2.78
N LYS A 205 1.50 -22.16 -3.04
CA LYS A 205 2.75 -21.62 -2.46
C LYS A 205 2.56 -20.91 -1.14
N ALA A 206 1.37 -20.41 -0.84
CA ALA A 206 1.04 -19.79 0.44
C ALA A 206 -0.18 -20.45 1.08
N LYS A 207 -0.19 -20.52 2.41
CA LYS A 207 -1.38 -20.94 3.15
C LYS A 207 -2.45 -19.86 3.06
N PRO A 208 -3.74 -20.22 2.89
CA PRO A 208 -4.83 -19.26 3.03
C PRO A 208 -4.80 -18.60 4.42
N MET A 209 -4.73 -17.27 4.45
CA MET A 209 -4.61 -16.48 5.68
C MET A 209 -5.49 -15.23 5.62
N ILE A 210 -5.83 -14.70 6.78
CA ILE A 210 -6.41 -13.36 6.93
C ILE A 210 -5.27 -12.35 7.01
N VAL A 211 -5.43 -11.16 6.36
CA VAL A 211 -4.48 -10.06 6.54
C VAL A 211 -5.19 -8.85 7.09
N VAL A 212 -4.63 -8.26 8.15
CA VAL A 212 -5.15 -7.07 8.82
C VAL A 212 -4.26 -5.89 8.47
N MET A 213 -4.83 -4.86 7.86
CA MET A 213 -4.15 -3.63 7.42
C MET A 213 -4.84 -2.45 8.08
N GLU A 214 -4.17 -1.81 9.02
CA GLU A 214 -4.68 -0.74 9.87
C GLU A 214 -3.89 0.58 9.65
N ASP A 215 -4.38 1.70 10.18
CA ASP A 215 -3.82 3.05 9.98
C ASP A 215 -2.52 3.34 10.76
N GLY A 216 -1.90 2.35 11.39
CA GLY A 216 -0.54 2.49 11.96
C GLY A 216 -0.43 3.41 13.18
N GLY A 217 -1.48 3.55 13.98
CA GLY A 217 -1.45 4.35 15.20
C GLY A 217 -1.66 5.86 14.98
N ILE A 218 -1.94 6.30 13.76
CA ILE A 218 -2.29 7.70 13.52
C ILE A 218 -3.77 7.90 13.87
N ALA A 219 -4.05 8.68 14.91
CA ALA A 219 -5.41 9.08 15.23
C ALA A 219 -6.00 9.88 14.06
N ARG A 220 -7.03 9.33 13.45
CA ARG A 220 -7.78 9.98 12.36
C ARG A 220 -9.25 10.00 12.73
N GLY A 221 -9.67 11.05 13.42
CA GLY A 221 -11.09 11.35 13.45
C GLY A 221 -11.61 11.44 12.01
N PHE A 222 -12.63 10.63 11.67
CA PHE A 222 -13.25 10.64 10.34
C PHE A 222 -14.01 11.95 10.03
N GLY A 223 -13.56 13.09 10.59
CA GLY A 223 -14.23 14.39 10.44
C GLY A 223 -15.59 14.47 11.14
N THR A 224 -16.04 13.40 11.78
CA THR A 224 -17.27 13.39 12.58
C THR A 224 -16.94 13.61 14.06
N PRO A 225 -17.69 14.43 14.77
CA PRO A 225 -17.50 14.60 16.21
C PRO A 225 -17.67 13.27 16.94
N ILE A 226 -16.67 12.89 17.76
CA ILE A 226 -16.79 11.73 18.64
C ILE A 226 -17.84 12.08 19.72
N ARG A 227 -18.82 11.20 19.91
CA ARG A 227 -19.86 11.38 20.91
C ARG A 227 -19.78 10.25 21.94
N ASP A 228 -20.00 10.60 23.20
CA ASP A 228 -20.22 9.62 24.25
C ASP A 228 -21.58 8.93 24.11
N LYS A 229 -21.87 7.98 25.02
CA LYS A 229 -23.16 7.27 25.05
C LYS A 229 -24.37 8.17 25.27
N SER A 230 -24.19 9.38 25.79
CA SER A 230 -25.24 10.38 25.98
C SER A 230 -25.48 11.27 24.75
N GLY A 231 -24.64 11.11 23.70
CA GLY A 231 -24.65 11.94 22.50
C GLY A 231 -23.87 13.25 22.64
N LYS A 232 -23.19 13.49 23.77
CA LYS A 232 -22.36 14.68 23.99
C LYS A 232 -21.07 14.58 23.16
N ILE A 233 -20.74 15.65 22.45
CA ILE A 233 -19.48 15.74 21.70
C ILE A 233 -18.33 15.73 22.69
N LEU A 234 -17.44 14.74 22.55
CA LEU A 234 -16.19 14.69 23.27
C LEU A 234 -15.20 15.69 22.65
N PRO A 235 -14.34 16.32 23.47
CA PRO A 235 -13.25 17.12 22.93
C PRO A 235 -12.45 16.26 21.96
N GLN A 236 -12.38 16.70 20.70
CA GLN A 236 -11.44 16.09 19.76
C GLN A 236 -10.04 16.20 20.40
N PRO A 237 -9.23 15.12 20.42
CA PRO A 237 -7.83 15.29 20.70
C PRO A 237 -7.35 16.38 19.74
N GLN A 238 -6.85 17.50 20.26
CA GLN A 238 -6.33 18.56 19.39
C GLN A 238 -5.16 17.97 18.62
N GLY A 239 -5.50 17.29 17.52
CA GLY A 239 -4.56 16.69 16.60
C GLY A 239 -3.69 17.79 16.08
N GLN A 240 -2.45 17.79 16.48
CA GLN A 240 -1.44 18.51 15.74
C GLN A 240 -1.58 18.01 14.29
N GLY A 241 -1.92 18.94 13.38
CA GLY A 241 -2.20 18.64 11.98
C GLY A 241 -1.08 17.81 11.34
N PRO A 242 -1.29 17.21 10.16
CA PRO A 242 -0.42 16.21 9.54
C PRO A 242 1.05 16.59 9.35
N GLY A 243 1.46 17.81 9.71
CA GLY A 243 2.81 18.32 9.54
C GLY A 243 3.64 18.51 10.83
N ARG A 244 3.12 18.24 12.03
CA ARG A 244 3.85 18.57 13.26
C ARG A 244 4.30 17.37 14.11
N ARG A 245 3.91 16.15 13.82
CA ARG A 245 4.45 14.94 14.48
C ARG A 245 5.57 14.24 13.70
N GLY A 246 5.96 14.72 12.53
CA GLY A 246 7.06 14.19 11.72
C GLY A 246 8.43 14.85 11.97
N GLY A 247 8.57 15.70 12.96
CA GLY A 247 9.85 16.33 13.35
C GLY A 247 10.28 15.88 14.74
N GLN A 248 11.35 15.12 14.83
CA GLN A 248 12.27 14.93 15.99
C GLN A 248 11.69 15.28 17.39
N GLY A 249 10.66 14.58 17.80
CA GLY A 249 9.95 14.80 19.05
C GLY A 249 8.78 13.85 19.14
N GLN A 250 8.98 12.57 18.80
CA GLN A 250 8.06 11.52 19.18
C GLN A 250 8.16 11.44 20.71
N GLY A 251 7.14 11.95 21.38
CA GLY A 251 7.01 11.71 22.81
C GLY A 251 7.05 10.20 23.04
N PRO A 252 7.50 9.71 24.19
CA PRO A 252 7.66 8.29 24.49
C PRO A 252 6.38 7.45 24.25
N ASN A 253 5.23 8.06 24.11
CA ASN A 253 3.93 7.41 24.10
C ASN A 253 3.43 6.97 22.71
N PHE A 254 3.94 7.50 21.58
CA PHE A 254 3.38 7.17 20.25
C PHE A 254 3.53 5.68 19.89
N TRP A 255 4.70 5.13 20.15
CA TRP A 255 5.00 3.73 19.88
C TRP A 255 4.29 2.78 20.82
N ASP A 256 4.19 3.19 22.09
CA ASP A 256 3.52 2.43 23.13
C ASP A 256 2.02 2.36 22.87
N GLU A 257 1.39 3.49 22.51
CA GLU A 257 -0.03 3.56 22.18
C GLU A 257 -0.40 2.65 21.00
N PHE A 258 0.43 2.62 19.95
CA PHE A 258 0.15 1.72 18.83
C PHE A 258 0.40 0.26 19.16
N THR A 259 1.44 -0.04 19.93
CA THR A 259 1.68 -1.39 20.47
C THR A 259 0.48 -1.87 21.28
N GLU A 260 0.00 -1.03 22.19
CA GLU A 260 -1.18 -1.32 23.00
C GLU A 260 -2.43 -1.55 22.13
N THR A 261 -2.64 -0.69 21.12
CA THR A 261 -3.75 -0.84 20.17
C THR A 261 -3.74 -2.18 19.44
N ILE A 262 -2.58 -2.63 18.94
CA ILE A 262 -2.47 -3.94 18.28
C ILE A 262 -2.84 -5.05 19.26
N ILE A 263 -2.32 -5.01 20.48
CA ILE A 263 -2.44 -6.10 21.44
C ILE A 263 -3.83 -6.12 22.11
N THR A 264 -4.34 -4.96 22.52
CA THR A 264 -5.55 -4.88 23.38
C THR A 264 -6.82 -4.59 22.61
N ASP A 265 -6.73 -3.98 21.43
CA ASP A 265 -7.90 -3.59 20.65
C ASP A 265 -8.05 -4.43 19.37
N ILE A 266 -7.04 -4.43 18.48
CA ILE A 266 -7.16 -5.04 17.14
C ILE A 266 -7.17 -6.57 17.25
N ILE A 267 -6.19 -7.20 17.89
CA ILE A 267 -6.13 -8.67 17.99
C ILE A 267 -7.43 -9.25 18.56
N PRO A 268 -7.96 -8.77 19.70
CA PRO A 268 -9.24 -9.27 20.23
C PRO A 268 -10.42 -9.03 19.27
N ALA A 269 -10.51 -7.85 18.65
CA ALA A 269 -11.59 -7.54 17.72
C ALA A 269 -11.57 -8.45 16.48
N ILE A 270 -10.38 -8.75 15.94
CA ILE A 270 -10.22 -9.65 14.80
C ILE A 270 -10.54 -11.09 15.19
N ASP A 271 -10.08 -11.56 16.34
CA ASP A 271 -10.35 -12.91 16.82
C ASP A 271 -11.84 -13.13 17.13
N GLU A 272 -12.57 -12.08 17.55
CA GLU A 272 -14.03 -12.11 17.79
C GLU A 272 -14.84 -12.13 16.48
N HIS A 273 -14.45 -11.32 15.49
CA HIS A 273 -15.29 -11.10 14.29
C HIS A 273 -14.94 -12.00 13.12
N PHE A 274 -13.72 -12.54 13.08
CA PHE A 274 -13.24 -13.37 11.98
C PHE A 274 -12.87 -14.78 12.46
N ARG A 275 -12.90 -15.74 11.56
CA ARG A 275 -12.55 -17.13 11.88
C ARG A 275 -11.03 -17.32 11.91
N THR A 276 -10.42 -16.82 12.97
CA THR A 276 -8.99 -16.92 13.22
C THR A 276 -8.61 -18.21 13.95
N ILE A 277 -7.33 -18.60 13.86
CA ILE A 277 -6.69 -19.54 14.78
C ILE A 277 -5.97 -18.69 15.84
N PRO A 278 -6.55 -18.47 17.04
CA PRO A 278 -6.13 -17.42 17.95
C PRO A 278 -4.94 -17.82 18.83
N ASN A 279 -3.88 -18.32 18.24
CA ASN A 279 -2.64 -18.65 18.95
C ASN A 279 -1.43 -18.00 18.26
N ARG A 280 -0.31 -17.97 18.97
CA ARG A 280 0.89 -17.27 18.51
C ARG A 280 1.52 -17.90 17.26
N GLU A 281 1.47 -19.21 17.12
CA GLU A 281 2.04 -19.97 15.99
C GLU A 281 1.35 -19.61 14.67
N ASN A 282 0.06 -19.27 14.75
CA ASN A 282 -0.79 -18.85 13.64
C ASN A 282 -0.96 -17.32 13.55
N ARG A 283 -0.06 -16.56 14.19
CA ARG A 283 -0.06 -15.10 14.13
C ARG A 283 1.28 -14.57 13.63
N ALA A 284 1.21 -13.72 12.61
CA ALA A 284 2.36 -13.04 12.03
C ALA A 284 2.18 -11.52 12.15
N ILE A 285 3.29 -10.80 12.24
CA ILE A 285 3.33 -9.35 12.13
C ILE A 285 4.42 -8.95 11.14
N ALA A 286 4.13 -8.03 10.24
CA ALA A 286 5.10 -7.47 9.31
C ALA A 286 4.77 -6.03 8.97
N GLY A 287 5.76 -5.32 8.43
CA GLY A 287 5.53 -3.96 7.96
C GLY A 287 6.68 -3.42 7.13
N LEU A 288 6.36 -2.40 6.33
CA LEU A 288 7.31 -1.71 5.48
C LEU A 288 7.78 -0.40 6.13
N SER A 289 9.05 -0.03 5.96
CA SER A 289 9.58 1.25 6.42
C SER A 289 9.24 1.53 7.90
N LEU A 290 8.49 2.59 8.21
CA LEU A 290 7.99 2.88 9.56
C LEU A 290 7.22 1.69 10.16
N GLY A 291 6.38 1.02 9.37
CA GLY A 291 5.66 -0.19 9.79
C GLY A 291 6.59 -1.36 10.14
N GLY A 292 7.77 -1.45 9.51
CA GLY A 292 8.79 -2.42 9.87
C GLY A 292 9.45 -2.08 11.22
N THR A 293 9.69 -0.80 11.50
CA THR A 293 10.15 -0.34 12.83
C THR A 293 9.10 -0.65 13.90
N GLN A 294 7.82 -0.39 13.63
CA GLN A 294 6.71 -0.77 14.51
C GLN A 294 6.68 -2.29 14.73
N THR A 295 6.83 -3.07 13.66
CA THR A 295 6.89 -4.54 13.73
C THR A 295 7.96 -5.02 14.70
N TYR A 296 9.18 -4.47 14.60
CA TYR A 296 10.26 -4.82 15.50
C TYR A 296 9.92 -4.51 16.97
N GLN A 297 9.43 -3.30 17.24
CA GLN A 297 9.10 -2.85 18.61
C GLN A 297 7.95 -3.65 19.20
N ILE A 298 6.86 -3.86 18.43
CA ILE A 298 5.69 -4.62 18.89
C ILE A 298 6.08 -6.07 19.18
N SER A 299 6.80 -6.71 18.27
CA SER A 299 7.21 -8.11 18.44
C SER A 299 8.22 -8.30 19.56
N GLN A 300 9.15 -7.34 19.75
CA GLN A 300 10.09 -7.38 20.87
C GLN A 300 9.39 -7.28 22.23
N ALA A 301 8.37 -6.42 22.34
CA ALA A 301 7.62 -6.24 23.58
C ALA A 301 6.60 -7.36 23.84
N ASN A 302 6.15 -8.06 22.79
CA ASN A 302 5.05 -9.03 22.85
C ASN A 302 5.35 -10.29 22.04
N LEU A 303 6.52 -10.90 22.25
CA LEU A 303 6.93 -12.10 21.52
C LEU A 303 6.01 -13.31 21.80
N ASP A 304 5.30 -13.29 22.91
CA ASP A 304 4.26 -14.27 23.26
C ASP A 304 3.02 -14.23 22.34
N LYS A 305 2.88 -13.20 21.51
CA LYS A 305 1.76 -13.02 20.57
C LYS A 305 2.09 -13.44 19.15
N PHE A 306 3.37 -13.41 18.74
CA PHE A 306 3.77 -13.58 17.36
C PHE A 306 4.90 -14.61 17.24
N ALA A 307 4.74 -15.59 16.32
CA ALA A 307 5.79 -16.54 15.99
C ALA A 307 6.44 -16.23 14.63
N ASN A 308 5.84 -15.35 13.82
CA ASN A 308 6.33 -15.02 12.49
C ASN A 308 6.45 -13.49 12.37
N ILE A 309 7.63 -13.01 12.00
CA ILE A 309 7.99 -11.59 12.04
C ILE A 309 8.65 -11.21 10.70
N GLY A 310 8.17 -10.14 10.06
CA GLY A 310 8.70 -9.62 8.81
C GLY A 310 9.04 -8.13 8.88
N ILE A 311 10.31 -7.77 8.68
CA ILE A 311 10.81 -6.40 8.73
C ILE A 311 11.26 -6.00 7.32
N LEU A 312 10.47 -5.11 6.66
CA LEU A 312 10.65 -4.78 5.26
C LEU A 312 11.17 -3.35 5.12
N SER A 313 12.39 -3.18 4.59
CA SER A 313 13.02 -1.88 4.33
C SER A 313 12.96 -0.92 5.54
N ALA A 314 13.21 -1.41 6.75
CA ALA A 314 13.03 -0.63 7.96
C ALA A 314 14.34 -0.23 8.62
N PRO A 315 14.53 1.04 8.95
CA PRO A 315 15.62 1.52 9.79
C PRO A 315 15.26 1.31 11.28
N PHE A 316 15.18 0.06 11.73
CA PHE A 316 14.66 -0.22 13.08
C PHE A 316 15.69 -0.07 14.22
N GLY A 317 16.87 0.47 13.90
CA GLY A 317 17.89 0.74 14.94
C GLY A 317 18.28 -0.53 15.68
N PHE A 318 18.72 -1.56 14.96
CA PHE A 318 19.10 -2.85 15.54
C PHE A 318 20.10 -2.67 16.70
N PRO A 319 19.73 -3.02 17.95
CA PRO A 319 20.56 -2.72 19.12
C PRO A 319 21.71 -3.71 19.31
N GLY A 320 21.89 -4.68 18.39
CA GLY A 320 22.83 -5.78 18.51
C GLY A 320 22.22 -7.01 19.16
N VAL A 321 23.00 -8.11 19.11
CA VAL A 321 22.55 -9.43 19.61
C VAL A 321 22.37 -9.43 21.13
N GLU A 322 23.26 -8.72 21.85
CA GLU A 322 23.28 -8.73 23.32
C GLU A 322 22.00 -8.16 23.96
N THR A 323 21.39 -7.17 23.30
CA THR A 323 20.23 -6.44 23.84
C THR A 323 18.95 -6.64 23.04
N GLY A 324 19.06 -7.13 21.80
CA GLY A 324 17.91 -7.35 20.91
C GLY A 324 16.93 -8.36 21.50
N TYR A 325 15.63 -8.09 21.32
CA TYR A 325 14.52 -8.86 21.93
C TYR A 325 14.71 -9.05 23.44
N ASN A 326 15.08 -7.94 24.12
CA ASN A 326 15.32 -7.93 25.58
C ASN A 326 16.40 -8.96 26.02
N GLY A 327 17.46 -9.10 25.21
CA GLY A 327 18.55 -10.03 25.43
C GLY A 327 18.29 -11.47 24.98
N LEU A 328 17.13 -11.75 24.38
CA LEU A 328 16.82 -13.09 23.91
C LEU A 328 17.64 -13.50 22.70
N LEU A 329 18.10 -12.54 21.87
CA LEU A 329 18.99 -12.85 20.74
C LEU A 329 20.37 -13.37 21.18
N ALA A 330 20.82 -13.08 22.39
CA ALA A 330 22.01 -13.66 22.98
C ALA A 330 21.83 -15.15 23.37
N LYS A 331 20.62 -15.69 23.23
CA LYS A 331 20.24 -17.07 23.51
C LYS A 331 19.60 -17.72 22.27
N PRO A 332 20.38 -18.02 21.22
CA PRO A 332 19.84 -18.43 19.92
C PRO A 332 18.88 -19.61 19.97
N ASP A 333 19.18 -20.62 20.79
CA ASP A 333 18.30 -21.80 20.92
C ASP A 333 16.93 -21.44 21.49
N GLU A 334 16.86 -20.49 22.44
CA GLU A 334 15.60 -20.03 23.01
C GLU A 334 14.81 -19.17 22.03
N PHE A 335 15.48 -18.28 21.28
CA PHE A 335 14.85 -17.46 20.25
C PHE A 335 14.32 -18.32 19.10
N ASN A 336 15.14 -19.22 18.56
CA ASN A 336 14.78 -20.08 17.43
C ASN A 336 13.64 -21.06 17.75
N LYS A 337 13.45 -21.45 19.01
CA LYS A 337 12.26 -22.22 19.45
C LYS A 337 10.99 -21.37 19.40
N GLN A 338 11.11 -20.09 19.71
CA GLN A 338 9.97 -19.19 19.78
C GLN A 338 9.61 -18.57 18.43
N VAL A 339 10.56 -18.16 17.62
CA VAL A 339 10.35 -17.50 16.33
C VAL A 339 10.48 -18.50 15.20
N LYS A 340 9.40 -18.71 14.45
CA LYS A 340 9.35 -19.65 13.31
C LYS A 340 9.89 -19.02 12.04
N VAL A 341 9.55 -17.74 11.82
CA VAL A 341 10.03 -16.95 10.69
C VAL A 341 10.49 -15.60 11.20
N PHE A 342 11.77 -15.29 10.99
CA PHE A 342 12.32 -13.96 11.18
C PHE A 342 12.86 -13.49 9.83
N PHE A 343 12.07 -12.68 9.14
CA PHE A 343 12.32 -12.25 7.76
C PHE A 343 12.73 -10.78 7.72
N ILE A 344 13.81 -10.49 7.00
CA ILE A 344 14.33 -9.15 6.78
C ILE A 344 14.48 -8.94 5.28
N SER A 345 14.05 -7.79 4.77
CA SER A 345 14.24 -7.48 3.36
C SER A 345 14.55 -6.01 3.11
N MET A 346 15.23 -5.76 1.99
CA MET A 346 15.50 -4.42 1.46
C MET A 346 15.58 -4.44 -0.07
N GLY A 347 15.42 -3.28 -0.70
CA GLY A 347 15.76 -3.10 -2.11
C GLY A 347 17.28 -2.98 -2.30
N SER A 348 17.81 -3.53 -3.40
CA SER A 348 19.26 -3.50 -3.66
C SER A 348 19.81 -2.08 -3.95
N LYS A 349 18.92 -1.12 -4.26
CA LYS A 349 19.25 0.30 -4.45
C LYS A 349 19.05 1.12 -3.16
N GLU A 350 18.57 0.52 -2.07
CA GLU A 350 18.48 1.20 -0.77
C GLU A 350 19.88 1.25 -0.12
N GLY A 351 20.34 2.42 0.19
CA GLY A 351 21.64 2.61 0.84
C GLY A 351 21.53 3.31 2.21
N PRO A 352 22.37 2.95 3.18
CA PRO A 352 23.21 1.76 3.26
C PRO A 352 22.40 0.49 3.48
N ASN A 353 22.88 -0.67 3.01
CA ASN A 353 22.17 -1.94 3.16
C ASN A 353 22.30 -2.49 4.60
N THR A 354 21.57 -1.87 5.50
CA THR A 354 21.55 -2.25 6.93
C THR A 354 20.90 -3.62 7.13
N GLY A 355 19.93 -4.02 6.30
CA GLY A 355 19.28 -5.32 6.38
C GLY A 355 20.24 -6.49 6.19
N ARG A 356 21.16 -6.40 5.22
CA ARG A 356 22.22 -7.38 4.99
C ARG A 356 23.16 -7.49 6.20
N THR A 357 23.61 -6.34 6.72
CA THR A 357 24.49 -6.29 7.91
C THR A 357 23.83 -6.93 9.13
N ILE A 358 22.54 -6.68 9.33
CA ILE A 358 21.77 -7.29 10.43
C ILE A 358 21.67 -8.80 10.23
N HIS A 359 21.30 -9.26 9.03
CA HIS A 359 21.23 -10.67 8.69
C HIS A 359 22.56 -11.39 9.01
N GLU A 360 23.68 -10.88 8.50
CA GLU A 360 25.01 -11.45 8.74
C GLU A 360 25.37 -11.49 10.23
N THR A 361 24.94 -10.49 10.99
CA THR A 361 25.17 -10.43 12.45
C THR A 361 24.34 -11.48 13.18
N LEU A 362 23.09 -11.66 12.79
CA LEU A 362 22.18 -12.66 13.34
C LEU A 362 22.64 -14.08 13.00
N ASP A 363 23.06 -14.32 11.76
CA ASP A 363 23.60 -15.61 11.31
C ASP A 363 24.83 -16.04 12.12
N LYS A 364 25.78 -15.11 12.30
CA LYS A 364 26.98 -15.33 13.14
C LYS A 364 26.64 -15.67 14.59
N ALA A 365 25.52 -15.16 15.08
CA ALA A 365 25.01 -15.44 16.43
C ALA A 365 24.17 -16.71 16.52
N GLY A 366 23.97 -17.46 15.41
CA GLY A 366 23.15 -18.67 15.37
C GLY A 366 21.64 -18.43 15.38
N ILE A 367 21.18 -17.21 15.08
CA ILE A 367 19.77 -16.86 14.97
C ILE A 367 19.24 -17.25 13.59
N HIS A 368 18.22 -18.11 13.54
CA HIS A 368 17.54 -18.46 12.30
C HIS A 368 16.79 -17.24 11.76
N ASN A 369 17.21 -16.77 10.60
CA ASN A 369 16.58 -15.66 9.92
C ASN A 369 16.69 -15.81 8.40
N VAL A 370 15.84 -15.11 7.66
CA VAL A 370 15.83 -15.10 6.20
C VAL A 370 16.03 -13.66 5.74
N TYR A 371 17.02 -13.44 4.91
CA TYR A 371 17.23 -12.15 4.25
C TYR A 371 16.85 -12.23 2.77
N PHE A 372 16.07 -11.26 2.31
CA PHE A 372 15.74 -11.10 0.90
C PHE A 372 16.13 -9.71 0.42
N GLU A 373 16.98 -9.64 -0.59
CA GLU A 373 17.31 -8.39 -1.27
C GLU A 373 16.56 -8.32 -2.61
N ALA A 374 15.63 -7.36 -2.74
CA ALA A 374 14.87 -7.18 -3.96
C ALA A 374 15.76 -6.53 -5.04
N PRO A 375 16.13 -7.26 -6.12
CA PRO A 375 17.09 -6.77 -7.07
C PRO A 375 16.53 -5.60 -7.90
N GLY A 376 17.36 -4.57 -8.11
CA GLY A 376 17.05 -3.42 -8.97
C GLY A 376 16.03 -2.44 -8.41
N THR A 377 15.59 -2.59 -7.15
CA THR A 377 14.55 -1.75 -6.53
C THR A 377 15.08 -0.90 -5.39
N ALA A 378 14.40 0.21 -5.10
CA ALA A 378 14.70 1.16 -4.05
C ALA A 378 13.66 1.10 -2.91
N HIS A 379 13.53 2.17 -2.12
CA HIS A 379 12.54 2.28 -1.04
C HIS A 379 11.15 2.58 -1.61
N GLU A 380 10.49 1.57 -2.17
CA GLU A 380 9.28 1.71 -2.99
C GLU A 380 8.42 0.44 -3.00
N PHE A 381 7.16 0.55 -3.50
CA PHE A 381 6.22 -0.57 -3.51
C PHE A 381 6.71 -1.79 -4.29
N GLN A 382 7.55 -1.62 -5.30
CA GLN A 382 8.11 -2.76 -6.04
C GLN A 382 8.98 -3.65 -5.13
N THR A 383 9.78 -3.03 -4.24
CA THR A 383 10.52 -3.76 -3.20
C THR A 383 9.58 -4.50 -2.26
N TRP A 384 8.54 -3.82 -1.77
CA TRP A 384 7.65 -4.36 -0.74
C TRP A 384 6.70 -5.43 -1.29
N ARG A 385 6.26 -5.34 -2.54
CA ARG A 385 5.53 -6.41 -3.24
C ARG A 385 6.38 -7.69 -3.36
N LYS A 386 7.64 -7.55 -3.80
CA LYS A 386 8.59 -8.67 -3.87
C LYS A 386 8.85 -9.25 -2.48
N SER A 387 9.03 -8.39 -1.48
CA SER A 387 9.21 -8.83 -0.08
C SER A 387 8.01 -9.60 0.46
N LEU A 388 6.80 -9.09 0.25
CA LEU A 388 5.56 -9.78 0.65
C LEU A 388 5.40 -11.12 -0.07
N TYR A 389 5.69 -11.16 -1.37
CA TYR A 389 5.66 -12.40 -2.15
C TYR A 389 6.55 -13.49 -1.56
N HIS A 390 7.77 -13.15 -1.17
CA HIS A 390 8.69 -14.13 -0.54
C HIS A 390 8.30 -14.45 0.90
N PHE A 391 7.93 -13.45 1.69
CA PHE A 391 7.53 -13.64 3.08
C PHE A 391 6.28 -14.52 3.23
N ALA A 392 5.25 -14.27 2.42
CA ALA A 392 3.98 -15.01 2.50
C ALA A 392 4.15 -16.53 2.27
N GLN A 393 5.13 -16.92 1.47
CA GLN A 393 5.43 -18.34 1.20
C GLN A 393 6.08 -19.05 2.40
N LEU A 394 6.69 -18.31 3.31
CA LEU A 394 7.31 -18.86 4.53
C LEU A 394 6.31 -18.99 5.68
N LEU A 395 5.21 -18.24 5.61
CA LEU A 395 4.27 -18.13 6.73
C LEU A 395 3.46 -19.40 6.94
N PHE A 396 3.33 -19.78 8.24
CA PHE A 396 2.43 -20.84 8.69
C PHE A 396 2.70 -22.22 8.06
N GLN A 397 3.90 -22.43 7.54
CA GLN A 397 4.36 -23.76 7.13
C GLN A 397 4.66 -24.56 8.43
N ASN A 398 4.13 -25.75 8.56
CA ASN A 398 4.19 -26.58 9.76
C ASN A 398 5.60 -26.95 10.19
#